data_8928b0292b656376ffa7df64234b8789
#
_entry.id   8928b0292b656376ffa7df64234b8789
#
_cell.length_a   1.000
_cell.length_b   1.000
_cell.length_c   1.000
_cell.angle_alpha   90.00
_cell.angle_beta   90.00
_cell.angle_gamma   90.00
#
_symmetry.space_group_name_H-M   'P 1'
#
loop_
_entity.id
_entity.type
_entity.pdbx_description
1 polymer ?
#
loop_
_entity_poly.entity_id
_entity_poly.type
_entity_poly.pdbx_seq_one_letter_code
_entity_poly.pdbx_strand_id
1 'polypeptide(L)'
;MNIIFLDVDGVLNSIEYLTEKHNELKRTLKQEEMLDTVCIKNLKQIVDKTNARIVITSSWKICDLDILIKVFSKYNLQVYDATINYGDKRGKEIREWLDNNKDVNNYIIIDDDIFKDYVGLEDKIIQTSMYKGRGLNITHVKESIEKLKKL
;
A
#
# COMPACT_ATOMS: atom_id res chain seq x y z
N MET A 1 10.10 0.78 -15.29
CA MET A 1 9.42 -0.10 -14.31
C MET A 1 8.09 0.50 -13.86
N ASN A 2 7.15 -0.33 -13.42
CA ASN A 2 5.90 0.11 -12.80
C ASN A 2 6.05 0.14 -11.29
N ILE A 3 5.43 1.12 -10.61
CA ILE A 3 5.55 1.32 -9.16
C ILE A 3 4.19 1.38 -8.50
N ILE A 4 4.09 0.74 -7.34
CA ILE A 4 2.97 0.91 -6.39
C ILE A 4 3.53 1.66 -5.18
N PHE A 5 3.12 2.91 -4.98
CA PHE A 5 3.32 3.61 -3.72
C PHE A 5 2.24 3.14 -2.75
N LEU A 6 2.65 2.48 -1.69
CA LEU A 6 1.76 1.70 -0.84
C LEU A 6 1.69 2.23 0.58
N ASP A 7 0.49 2.59 1.01
CA ASP A 7 0.16 2.78 2.42
C ASP A 7 -0.23 1.41 3.05
N VAL A 8 -0.31 1.35 4.36
CA VAL A 8 -0.59 0.11 5.09
C VAL A 8 -1.92 0.17 5.82
N ASP A 9 -2.09 1.08 6.79
CA ASP A 9 -3.33 1.19 7.55
C ASP A 9 -4.46 1.68 6.66
N GLY A 10 -5.58 0.96 6.65
CA GLY A 10 -6.70 1.23 5.75
C GLY A 10 -6.51 0.68 4.33
N VAL A 11 -5.37 0.08 4.04
CA VAL A 11 -5.05 -0.60 2.77
C VAL A 11 -4.87 -2.10 2.99
N LEU A 12 -3.94 -2.48 3.84
CA LEU A 12 -3.67 -3.89 4.17
C LEU A 12 -4.35 -4.31 5.47
N ASN A 13 -5.21 -3.47 6.00
CA ASN A 13 -6.10 -3.74 7.12
C ASN A 13 -7.32 -2.81 7.08
N SER A 14 -8.23 -3.02 8.02
CA SER A 14 -9.46 -2.24 8.17
C SER A 14 -9.95 -2.38 9.60
N ILE A 15 -10.86 -1.50 10.01
CA ILE A 15 -11.48 -1.60 11.33
C ILE A 15 -12.24 -2.93 11.49
N GLU A 16 -12.88 -3.39 10.43
CA GLU A 16 -13.58 -4.67 10.41
C GLU A 16 -12.63 -5.84 10.70
N TYR A 17 -11.53 -5.94 9.95
CA TYR A 17 -10.52 -6.99 10.15
C TYR A 17 -9.90 -6.92 11.55
N LEU A 18 -9.47 -5.73 11.97
CA LEU A 18 -8.80 -5.54 13.27
C LEU A 18 -9.73 -5.94 14.42
N THR A 19 -11.01 -5.59 14.34
CA THR A 19 -12.02 -5.96 15.33
C THR A 19 -12.25 -7.46 15.37
N GLU A 20 -12.42 -8.10 14.22
CA GLU A 20 -12.58 -9.57 14.12
C GLU A 20 -11.38 -10.30 14.72
N LYS A 21 -10.17 -9.86 14.36
CA LYS A 21 -8.94 -10.48 14.82
C LYS A 21 -8.72 -10.31 16.33
N HIS A 22 -9.02 -9.14 16.85
CA HIS A 22 -8.98 -8.88 18.29
C HIS A 22 -9.96 -9.78 19.04
N ASN A 23 -11.18 -9.91 18.54
CA ASN A 23 -12.22 -10.77 19.16
C ASN A 23 -11.85 -12.26 19.10
N GLU A 24 -11.19 -12.68 18.03
CA GLU A 24 -10.71 -14.06 17.87
C GLU A 24 -9.61 -14.39 18.89
N LEU A 25 -8.61 -13.53 19.00
CA LEU A 25 -7.42 -13.76 19.83
C LEU A 25 -7.62 -13.36 21.29
N LYS A 26 -8.56 -12.47 21.59
CA LYS A 26 -8.87 -11.96 22.94
C LYS A 26 -7.68 -11.39 23.68
N ARG A 27 -6.80 -10.69 22.95
CA ARG A 27 -5.62 -9.99 23.43
C ARG A 27 -5.22 -8.87 22.48
N THR A 28 -4.29 -8.01 22.88
CA THR A 28 -3.69 -7.01 22.01
C THR A 28 -3.00 -7.70 20.82
N LEU A 29 -3.24 -7.21 19.61
CA LEU A 29 -2.63 -7.74 18.40
C LEU A 29 -1.15 -7.38 18.33
N LYS A 30 -0.35 -8.35 17.88
CA LYS A 30 1.03 -8.08 17.45
C LYS A 30 0.99 -7.31 16.13
N GLN A 31 2.04 -6.56 15.83
CA GLN A 31 2.10 -5.75 14.63
C GLN A 31 1.86 -6.57 13.35
N GLU A 32 2.50 -7.73 13.24
CA GLU A 32 2.32 -8.64 12.10
C GLU A 32 0.88 -9.16 11.95
N GLU A 33 0.15 -9.30 13.07
CA GLU A 33 -1.25 -9.76 13.08
C GLU A 33 -2.23 -8.67 12.62
N MET A 34 -1.78 -7.42 12.53
CA MET A 34 -2.59 -6.31 12.03
C MET A 34 -2.75 -6.32 10.51
N LEU A 35 -2.03 -7.18 9.81
CA LEU A 35 -2.07 -7.28 8.35
C LEU A 35 -3.09 -8.33 7.91
N ASP A 36 -4.09 -7.90 7.15
CA ASP A 36 -5.13 -8.77 6.61
C ASP A 36 -4.58 -9.57 5.42
N THR A 37 -4.55 -10.89 5.55
CA THR A 37 -4.02 -11.78 4.51
C THR A 37 -4.80 -11.67 3.20
N VAL A 38 -6.09 -11.37 3.25
CA VAL A 38 -6.89 -11.14 2.03
C VAL A 38 -6.40 -9.92 1.28
N CYS A 39 -6.11 -8.82 1.99
CA CYS A 39 -5.56 -7.61 1.38
C CYS A 39 -4.17 -7.86 0.79
N ILE A 40 -3.32 -8.62 1.47
CA ILE A 40 -1.98 -8.99 0.96
C ILE A 40 -2.10 -9.82 -0.32
N LYS A 41 -3.01 -10.79 -0.35
CA LYS A 41 -3.27 -11.59 -1.55
C LYS A 41 -3.79 -10.75 -2.72
N ASN A 42 -4.61 -9.74 -2.43
CA ASN A 42 -5.06 -8.78 -3.44
C ASN A 42 -3.90 -7.94 -3.98
N LEU A 43 -3.01 -7.48 -3.12
CA LEU A 43 -1.78 -6.80 -3.54
C LEU A 43 -0.93 -7.71 -4.43
N LYS A 44 -0.80 -8.98 -4.05
CA LYS A 44 -0.06 -9.98 -4.84
C LYS A 44 -0.63 -10.12 -6.25
N GLN A 45 -1.94 -10.12 -6.40
CA GLN A 45 -2.58 -10.17 -7.73
C GLN A 45 -2.19 -8.97 -8.60
N ILE A 46 -2.13 -7.78 -8.02
CA ILE A 46 -1.72 -6.58 -8.76
C ILE A 46 -0.27 -6.74 -9.23
N VAL A 47 0.62 -7.13 -8.33
CA VAL A 47 2.05 -7.31 -8.64
C VAL A 47 2.24 -8.37 -9.72
N ASP A 48 1.60 -9.52 -9.60
CA ASP A 48 1.73 -10.61 -10.57
C ASP A 48 1.24 -10.23 -11.97
N LYS A 49 0.19 -9.41 -12.06
CA LYS A 49 -0.40 -9.00 -13.34
C LYS A 49 0.31 -7.82 -13.99
N THR A 50 1.06 -7.02 -13.24
CA THR A 50 1.64 -5.77 -13.72
C THR A 50 3.16 -5.72 -13.62
N ASN A 51 3.75 -6.69 -12.93
CA ASN A 51 5.18 -6.70 -12.58
C ASN A 51 5.62 -5.40 -11.86
N ALA A 52 4.71 -4.77 -11.13
CA ALA A 52 5.01 -3.55 -10.41
C ALA A 52 5.85 -3.84 -9.16
N ARG A 53 6.67 -2.88 -8.79
CA ARG A 53 7.49 -2.91 -7.57
C ARG A 53 6.83 -2.06 -6.49
N ILE A 54 6.98 -2.48 -5.25
CA ILE A 54 6.32 -1.86 -4.09
C ILE A 54 7.28 -0.88 -3.41
N VAL A 55 6.84 0.37 -3.29
CA VAL A 55 7.54 1.41 -2.53
C VAL A 55 6.64 1.82 -1.37
N ILE A 56 7.10 1.64 -0.14
CA ILE A 56 6.30 1.92 1.06
C ILE A 56 6.29 3.42 1.33
N THR A 57 5.09 3.98 1.44
CA THR A 57 4.87 5.38 1.85
C THR A 57 4.35 5.49 3.28
N SER A 58 3.77 4.43 3.82
CA SER A 58 3.21 4.35 5.17
C SER A 58 4.21 4.72 6.25
N SER A 59 3.71 5.26 7.36
CA SER A 59 4.50 5.46 8.59
C SER A 59 5.10 4.16 9.16
N TRP A 60 4.60 3.00 8.75
CA TRP A 60 5.21 1.71 9.08
C TRP A 60 6.68 1.62 8.66
N LYS A 61 7.10 2.38 7.65
CA LYS A 61 8.51 2.45 7.21
C LYS A 61 9.46 2.95 8.30
N ILE A 62 8.95 3.66 9.31
CA ILE A 62 9.77 4.27 10.37
C ILE A 62 10.26 3.20 11.35
N CYS A 63 9.36 2.34 11.86
CA CYS A 63 9.70 1.35 12.89
C CYS A 63 9.40 -0.10 12.49
N ASP A 64 8.51 -0.33 11.54
CA ASP A 64 7.93 -1.63 11.25
C ASP A 64 8.25 -2.17 9.85
N LEU A 65 9.20 -1.57 9.15
CA LEU A 65 9.57 -1.99 7.80
C LEU A 65 10.01 -3.46 7.75
N ASP A 66 10.79 -3.90 8.74
CA ASP A 66 11.26 -5.29 8.84
C ASP A 66 10.09 -6.27 8.98
N ILE A 67 9.03 -5.87 9.68
CA ILE A 67 7.82 -6.69 9.83
C ILE A 67 7.11 -6.83 8.49
N LEU A 68 6.96 -5.73 7.73
CA LEU A 68 6.40 -5.77 6.38
C LEU A 68 7.21 -6.69 5.46
N ILE A 69 8.51 -6.55 5.46
CA ILE A 69 9.41 -7.37 4.63
C ILE A 69 9.22 -8.85 4.97
N LYS A 70 9.20 -9.20 6.25
CA LYS A 70 9.02 -10.57 6.73
C LYS A 70 7.67 -11.15 6.30
N VAL A 71 6.58 -10.40 6.51
CA VAL A 71 5.24 -10.87 6.16
C VAL A 71 5.10 -10.98 4.64
N PHE A 72 5.55 -9.99 3.88
CA PHE A 72 5.48 -10.01 2.42
C PHE A 72 6.25 -11.18 1.81
N SER A 73 7.39 -11.56 2.40
CA SER A 73 8.19 -12.69 1.90
C SER A 73 7.42 -14.00 1.90
N LYS A 74 6.46 -14.18 2.82
CA LYS A 74 5.59 -15.36 2.88
C LYS A 74 4.66 -15.48 1.68
N TYR A 75 4.45 -14.39 0.94
CA TYR A 75 3.57 -14.30 -0.23
C TYR A 75 4.35 -14.06 -1.53
N ASN A 76 5.66 -14.23 -1.51
CA ASN A 76 6.53 -13.89 -2.65
C ASN A 76 6.40 -12.43 -3.08
N LEU A 77 6.20 -11.54 -2.12
CA LEU A 77 6.21 -10.09 -2.32
C LEU A 77 7.49 -9.52 -1.76
N GLN A 78 8.03 -8.52 -2.43
CA GLN A 78 9.22 -7.80 -2.00
C GLN A 78 8.92 -6.32 -1.82
N VAL A 79 9.43 -5.74 -0.73
CA VAL A 79 9.52 -4.30 -0.61
C VAL A 79 10.74 -3.85 -1.43
N TYR A 80 10.49 -3.07 -2.48
CA TYR A 80 11.57 -2.57 -3.34
C TYR A 80 12.30 -1.40 -2.68
N ASP A 81 11.54 -0.47 -2.09
CA ASP A 81 12.08 0.73 -1.45
C ASP A 81 11.04 1.34 -0.51
N ALA A 82 11.42 2.40 0.18
CA ALA A 82 10.52 3.23 0.98
C ALA A 82 10.86 4.71 0.74
N THR A 83 9.84 5.56 0.77
CA THR A 83 10.04 7.01 0.64
C THR A 83 10.65 7.61 1.91
N ILE A 84 11.31 8.75 1.78
CA ILE A 84 11.78 9.53 2.94
C ILE A 84 10.55 10.07 3.68
N ASN A 85 10.58 10.06 5.01
CA ASN A 85 9.44 10.51 5.81
C ASN A 85 9.45 12.04 5.97
N TYR A 86 8.42 12.70 5.44
CA TYR A 86 8.16 14.12 5.59
C TYR A 86 6.83 14.39 6.34
N GLY A 87 6.40 13.47 7.18
CA GLY A 87 5.18 13.61 7.98
C GLY A 87 3.92 13.56 7.12
N ASP A 88 3.15 14.65 7.12
CA ASP A 88 1.90 14.79 6.36
C ASP A 88 2.09 15.19 4.89
N LYS A 89 3.34 15.31 4.44
CA LYS A 89 3.68 15.70 3.06
C LYS A 89 3.99 14.49 2.20
N ARG A 90 3.03 13.57 2.12
CA ARG A 90 3.22 12.32 1.39
C ARG A 90 3.36 12.52 -0.13
N GLY A 91 2.71 13.53 -0.69
CA GLY A 91 2.89 13.91 -2.10
C GLY A 91 4.32 14.35 -2.39
N LYS A 92 4.93 15.10 -1.48
CA LYS A 92 6.35 15.48 -1.57
C LYS A 92 7.26 14.25 -1.55
N GLU A 93 7.00 13.30 -0.64
CA GLU A 93 7.76 12.04 -0.55
C GLU A 93 7.75 11.29 -1.89
N ILE A 94 6.57 11.18 -2.50
CA ILE A 94 6.38 10.47 -3.77
C ILE A 94 7.10 11.20 -4.91
N ARG A 95 6.93 12.51 -5.02
CA ARG A 95 7.57 13.30 -6.09
C ARG A 95 9.09 13.25 -6.00
N GLU A 96 9.64 13.37 -4.79
CA GLU A 96 11.09 13.27 -4.59
C GLU A 96 11.61 11.88 -4.97
N TRP A 97 10.89 10.84 -4.60
CA TRP A 97 11.25 9.47 -4.97
C TRP A 97 11.26 9.31 -6.51
N LEU A 98 10.22 9.82 -7.18
CA LEU A 98 10.14 9.79 -8.65
C LEU A 98 11.25 10.62 -9.31
N ASP A 99 11.60 11.74 -8.73
CA ASP A 99 12.70 12.58 -9.24
C ASP A 99 14.07 11.88 -9.17
N ASN A 100 14.25 11.01 -8.20
CA ASN A 100 15.46 10.22 -8.01
C ASN A 100 15.43 8.87 -8.75
N ASN A 101 14.31 8.50 -9.38
CA ASN A 101 14.14 7.21 -10.06
C ASN A 101 13.49 7.40 -11.44
N LYS A 102 14.29 7.83 -12.41
CA LYS A 102 13.80 8.26 -13.74
C LYS A 102 13.38 7.11 -14.67
N ASP A 103 13.62 5.87 -14.30
CA ASP A 103 13.25 4.69 -15.08
C ASP A 103 11.83 4.17 -14.80
N VAL A 104 11.01 4.96 -14.12
CA VAL A 104 9.60 4.63 -13.86
C VAL A 104 8.77 4.91 -15.11
N ASN A 105 8.08 3.88 -15.61
CA ASN A 105 7.18 3.99 -16.76
C ASN A 105 5.79 4.46 -16.33
N ASN A 106 5.28 3.88 -15.24
CA ASN A 106 3.95 4.22 -14.71
C ASN A 106 3.91 3.92 -13.21
N TYR A 107 2.99 4.55 -12.51
CA TYR A 107 2.81 4.30 -11.08
C TYR A 107 1.36 4.53 -10.65
N ILE A 108 1.03 3.96 -9.51
CA ILE A 108 -0.21 4.24 -8.76
C ILE A 108 0.12 4.50 -7.30
N ILE A 109 -0.82 5.12 -6.61
CA ILE A 109 -0.77 5.40 -5.17
C ILE A 109 -1.96 4.69 -4.55
N ILE A 110 -1.71 3.71 -3.66
CA ILE A 110 -2.78 3.03 -2.92
C ILE A 110 -2.76 3.57 -1.50
N ASP A 111 -3.79 4.31 -1.15
CA ASP A 111 -3.90 5.01 0.14
C ASP A 111 -5.38 5.12 0.52
N ASP A 112 -5.68 5.07 1.81
CA ASP A 112 -7.04 5.33 2.31
C ASP A 112 -7.29 6.81 2.57
N ASP A 113 -6.22 7.59 2.72
CA ASP A 113 -6.26 9.02 2.99
C ASP A 113 -5.78 9.82 1.76
N ILE A 114 -6.44 10.93 1.49
CA ILE A 114 -6.05 11.85 0.42
C ILE A 114 -5.33 13.03 1.06
N PHE A 115 -4.01 13.02 0.99
CA PHE A 115 -3.17 14.08 1.52
C PHE A 115 -3.35 15.37 0.74
N LYS A 116 -3.23 16.51 1.41
CA LYS A 116 -3.39 17.83 0.78
C LYS A 116 -2.45 18.05 -0.40
N ASP A 117 -1.24 17.51 -0.31
CA ASP A 117 -0.22 17.66 -1.35
C ASP A 117 -0.28 16.58 -2.43
N TYR A 118 -1.35 15.77 -2.46
CA TYR A 118 -1.67 14.90 -3.59
C TYR A 118 -2.25 15.66 -4.80
N VAL A 119 -2.40 16.97 -4.70
CA VAL A 119 -2.83 17.82 -5.81
C VAL A 119 -1.94 17.58 -7.04
N GLY A 120 -2.57 17.25 -8.16
CA GLY A 120 -1.88 16.87 -9.40
C GLY A 120 -1.56 15.38 -9.53
N LEU A 121 -1.85 14.58 -8.50
CA LEU A 121 -1.65 13.12 -8.51
C LEU A 121 -2.96 12.33 -8.50
N GLU A 122 -4.10 13.01 -8.60
CA GLU A 122 -5.44 12.42 -8.37
C GLU A 122 -5.74 11.24 -9.30
N ASP A 123 -5.30 11.30 -10.53
CA ASP A 123 -5.50 10.25 -11.53
C ASP A 123 -4.69 8.98 -11.25
N LYS A 124 -3.72 9.05 -10.36
CA LYS A 124 -2.87 7.93 -9.93
C LYS A 124 -3.37 7.25 -8.66
N ILE A 125 -4.34 7.84 -7.96
CA ILE A 125 -4.77 7.36 -6.66
C ILE A 125 -5.79 6.24 -6.80
N ILE A 126 -5.56 5.16 -6.06
CA ILE A 126 -6.52 4.10 -5.76
C ILE A 126 -6.87 4.28 -4.29
N GLN A 127 -8.03 4.86 -4.02
CA GLN A 127 -8.46 5.11 -2.64
C GLN A 127 -9.16 3.90 -2.06
N THR A 128 -8.62 3.37 -0.97
CA THR A 128 -9.24 2.35 -0.13
C THR A 128 -9.96 3.00 1.04
N SER A 129 -10.48 2.22 1.96
CA SER A 129 -11.11 2.74 3.17
C SER A 129 -10.79 1.87 4.38
N MET A 130 -10.46 2.52 5.49
CA MET A 130 -10.34 1.87 6.80
C MET A 130 -11.71 1.37 7.29
N TYR A 131 -12.79 2.04 6.90
CA TYR A 131 -14.12 1.86 7.48
C TYR A 131 -15.12 1.14 6.58
N LYS A 132 -14.91 1.08 5.27
CA LYS A 132 -15.82 0.48 4.30
C LYS A 132 -15.07 -0.37 3.29
N GLY A 133 -15.60 -1.57 2.99
CA GLY A 133 -15.06 -2.42 1.93
C GLY A 133 -13.79 -3.17 2.30
N ARG A 134 -13.40 -3.15 3.56
CA ARG A 134 -12.33 -3.97 4.13
C ARG A 134 -10.96 -3.75 3.48
N GLY A 135 -10.54 -2.49 3.32
CA GLY A 135 -9.24 -2.15 2.76
C GLY A 135 -9.13 -2.47 1.27
N LEU A 136 -7.98 -2.98 0.85
CA LEU A 136 -7.71 -3.33 -0.55
C LEU A 136 -8.54 -4.54 -0.98
N ASN A 137 -9.57 -4.29 -1.75
CA ASN A 137 -10.50 -5.31 -2.22
C ASN A 137 -10.38 -5.55 -3.74
N ILE A 138 -11.19 -6.48 -4.27
CA ILE A 138 -11.10 -6.89 -5.68
C ILE A 138 -11.41 -5.75 -6.66
N THR A 139 -12.25 -4.80 -6.28
CA THR A 139 -12.52 -3.62 -7.11
C THR A 139 -11.26 -2.77 -7.28
N HIS A 140 -10.52 -2.56 -6.20
CA HIS A 140 -9.24 -1.86 -6.23
C HIS A 140 -8.18 -2.62 -7.05
N VAL A 141 -8.18 -3.95 -6.98
CA VAL A 141 -7.28 -4.78 -7.80
C VAL A 141 -7.49 -4.52 -9.28
N LYS A 142 -8.74 -4.56 -9.73
CA LYS A 142 -9.09 -4.31 -11.15
C LYS A 142 -8.68 -2.92 -11.59
N GLU A 143 -9.00 -1.91 -10.80
CA GLU A 143 -8.64 -0.52 -11.09
C GLU A 143 -7.11 -0.32 -11.13
N SER A 144 -6.39 -0.91 -10.20
CA SER A 144 -4.93 -0.83 -10.13
C SER A 144 -4.27 -1.44 -11.36
N ILE A 145 -4.71 -2.62 -11.76
CA ILE A 145 -4.18 -3.31 -12.96
C ILE A 145 -4.46 -2.47 -14.20
N GLU A 146 -5.68 -1.94 -14.32
CA GLU A 146 -6.05 -1.11 -15.46
C GLU A 146 -5.18 0.15 -15.55
N LYS A 147 -5.00 0.86 -14.43
CA LYS A 147 -4.17 2.07 -14.40
C LYS A 147 -2.70 1.80 -14.70
N LEU A 148 -2.14 0.71 -14.16
CA LEU A 148 -0.73 0.36 -14.37
C LEU A 148 -0.42 -0.12 -15.79
N LYS A 149 -1.42 -0.64 -16.51
CA LYS A 149 -1.26 -1.09 -17.91
C LYS A 149 -1.43 0.04 -18.93
N LYS A 150 -1.95 1.21 -18.54
CA LYS A 150 -2.03 2.37 -19.43
C LYS A 150 -0.65 3.01 -19.57
N LEU A 151 -0.22 3.16 -20.81
CA LEU A 151 1.02 3.88 -21.13
C LEU A 151 0.76 5.35 -21.39
#